data_1494bd0951b81f37ed0c425ce4e3768b
#
_entry.id   1494bd0951b81f37ed0c425ce4e3768b
#
_cell.length_a   1.000
_cell.length_b   1.000
_cell.length_c   1.000
_cell.angle_alpha   90.00
_cell.angle_beta   90.00
_cell.angle_gamma   90.00
#
_symmetry.space_group_name_H-M   'P 1'
#
loop_
_entity.id
_entity.type
_entity.pdbx_description
1 polymer ?
#
loop_
_entity_poly.entity_id
_entity_poly.type
_entity_poly.pdbx_seq_one_letter_code
_entity_poly.pdbx_strand_id
1 'polypeptide(L)'
;NEFAVKMLNGTMMYPSTIFMNKAANFTMSAQGYLETKKIEPMLVFTLENGFRNSSYEDFNAQFQKAFYDSLQTNIYESVKWQTPAQFFIKDKKPDQKKKIVFINTDWCNTCRVMYRTTFSDTAVSSMLSKHFELVNFNPETNDKLFFQDKEFENIHSKEMPFHQLVYALSRNGLIFPQVIFMDEKNTVVDAIPFYLNPNVFKNIVRFYGEDIY
;
A
#
# COMPACT_ATOMS: atom_id res chain seq x y z
N ASN A 1 -28.25 -18.13 20.99
CA ASN A 1 -28.26 -16.80 20.39
C ASN A 1 -28.15 -16.94 18.85
N GLU A 2 -29.29 -16.77 18.16
CA GLU A 2 -29.42 -16.94 16.70
C GLU A 2 -28.44 -16.10 15.90
N PHE A 3 -28.16 -14.87 16.36
CA PHE A 3 -27.18 -13.99 15.72
C PHE A 3 -25.77 -14.62 15.71
N ALA A 4 -25.31 -15.14 16.84
CA ALA A 4 -23.99 -15.78 16.91
C ALA A 4 -23.92 -17.05 16.03
N VAL A 5 -24.97 -17.86 16.03
CA VAL A 5 -25.07 -19.06 15.19
C VAL A 5 -24.96 -18.68 13.69
N LYS A 6 -25.69 -17.62 13.27
CA LYS A 6 -25.65 -17.11 11.92
C LYS A 6 -24.26 -16.59 11.54
N MET A 7 -23.63 -15.79 12.40
CA MET A 7 -22.31 -15.20 12.15
C MET A 7 -21.16 -16.22 12.14
N LEU A 8 -21.33 -17.35 12.84
CA LEU A 8 -20.36 -18.44 12.92
C LEU A 8 -20.70 -19.62 12.03
N ASN A 9 -21.61 -19.43 11.04
CA ASN A 9 -22.02 -20.45 10.10
C ASN A 9 -22.47 -21.77 10.77
N GLY A 10 -23.20 -21.66 11.90
CA GLY A 10 -23.75 -22.79 12.64
C GLY A 10 -22.79 -23.48 13.59
N THR A 11 -21.49 -23.16 13.58
CA THR A 11 -20.51 -23.80 14.45
C THR A 11 -20.22 -22.91 15.66
N MET A 12 -20.70 -23.31 16.84
CA MET A 12 -20.47 -22.59 18.10
C MET A 12 -19.26 -23.18 18.84
N MET A 13 -18.17 -22.41 18.92
CA MET A 13 -17.00 -22.73 19.74
C MET A 13 -16.62 -21.52 20.59
N TYR A 14 -16.15 -21.74 21.81
CA TYR A 14 -15.72 -20.68 22.71
C TYR A 14 -14.20 -20.76 22.96
N PRO A 15 -13.50 -19.60 22.96
CA PRO A 15 -13.96 -18.31 22.47
C PRO A 15 -14.04 -18.27 20.93
N SER A 16 -14.93 -17.45 20.38
CA SER A 16 -14.95 -17.13 18.94
C SER A 16 -14.85 -15.63 18.76
N THR A 17 -14.02 -15.20 17.84
CA THR A 17 -13.81 -13.79 17.47
C THR A 17 -14.31 -13.54 16.07
N ILE A 18 -15.11 -12.49 15.89
CA ILE A 18 -15.62 -12.07 14.60
C ILE A 18 -15.04 -10.70 14.27
N PHE A 19 -14.38 -10.59 13.15
CA PHE A 19 -13.87 -9.35 12.58
C PHE A 19 -14.83 -8.88 11.50
N MET A 20 -15.24 -7.62 11.56
CA MET A 20 -16.08 -7.03 10.51
C MET A 20 -15.68 -5.57 10.27
N ASN A 21 -15.83 -5.11 9.03
CA ASN A 21 -15.66 -3.71 8.74
C ASN A 21 -16.92 -2.89 9.13
N LYS A 22 -16.79 -1.56 9.19
CA LYS A 22 -17.87 -0.65 9.61
C LYS A 22 -19.17 -0.81 8.80
N ALA A 23 -19.04 -1.16 7.53
CA ALA A 23 -20.19 -1.35 6.62
C ALA A 23 -20.81 -2.75 6.72
N ALA A 24 -20.24 -3.66 7.52
CA ALA A 24 -20.64 -5.05 7.67
C ALA A 24 -20.74 -5.85 6.34
N ASN A 25 -20.07 -5.38 5.29
CA ASN A 25 -19.98 -6.08 4.00
C ASN A 25 -18.72 -6.95 3.88
N PHE A 26 -17.90 -6.99 4.91
CA PHE A 26 -16.79 -7.90 5.10
C PHE A 26 -16.86 -8.47 6.51
N THR A 27 -16.77 -9.80 6.60
CA THR A 27 -16.70 -10.52 7.88
C THR A 27 -15.69 -11.66 7.77
N MET A 28 -14.97 -11.88 8.86
CA MET A 28 -14.05 -13.00 9.05
C MET A 28 -14.18 -13.48 10.47
N SER A 29 -14.13 -14.78 10.70
CA SER A 29 -14.22 -15.36 12.03
C SER A 29 -13.04 -16.28 12.34
N ALA A 30 -12.67 -16.34 13.61
CA ALA A 30 -11.70 -17.29 14.12
C ALA A 30 -12.23 -17.94 15.40
N GLN A 31 -11.95 -19.23 15.57
CA GLN A 31 -12.38 -20.02 16.70
C GLN A 31 -11.18 -20.39 17.59
N GLY A 32 -11.44 -20.48 18.89
CA GLY A 32 -10.43 -20.76 19.91
C GLY A 32 -9.62 -19.52 20.31
N TYR A 33 -8.66 -19.75 21.20
CA TYR A 33 -7.75 -18.72 21.66
C TYR A 33 -6.80 -18.28 20.53
N LEU A 34 -6.69 -16.98 20.34
CA LEU A 34 -5.79 -16.38 19.34
C LEU A 34 -4.56 -15.78 20.01
N GLU A 35 -3.41 -16.34 19.72
CA GLU A 35 -2.13 -15.74 20.06
C GLU A 35 -1.88 -14.45 19.23
N THR A 36 -1.02 -13.55 19.75
CA THR A 36 -0.71 -12.27 19.11
C THR A 36 -0.34 -12.41 17.64
N LYS A 37 0.50 -13.36 17.29
CA LYS A 37 0.93 -13.62 15.90
C LYS A 37 -0.21 -14.01 14.96
N LYS A 38 -1.32 -14.51 15.50
CA LYS A 38 -2.51 -14.91 14.72
C LYS A 38 -3.53 -13.78 14.65
N ILE A 39 -3.76 -13.06 15.76
CA ILE A 39 -4.78 -12.00 15.82
C ILE A 39 -4.32 -10.71 15.12
N GLU A 40 -3.04 -10.36 15.22
CA GLU A 40 -2.51 -9.11 14.68
C GLU A 40 -2.73 -8.97 13.15
N PRO A 41 -2.38 -9.96 12.30
CA PRO A 41 -2.67 -9.85 10.87
C PRO A 41 -4.17 -9.78 10.56
N MET A 42 -5.03 -10.40 11.35
CA MET A 42 -6.49 -10.32 11.18
C MET A 42 -7.02 -8.92 11.46
N LEU A 43 -6.52 -8.28 12.53
CA LEU A 43 -6.84 -6.89 12.86
C LEU A 43 -6.39 -5.94 11.76
N VAL A 44 -5.14 -6.02 11.34
CA VAL A 44 -4.60 -5.15 10.28
C VAL A 44 -5.36 -5.36 8.96
N PHE A 45 -5.60 -6.60 8.56
CA PHE A 45 -6.34 -6.94 7.34
C PHE A 45 -7.74 -6.32 7.31
N THR A 46 -8.43 -6.36 8.46
CA THR A 46 -9.78 -5.81 8.59
C THR A 46 -9.78 -4.27 8.68
N LEU A 47 -8.92 -3.69 9.53
CA LEU A 47 -8.89 -2.26 9.80
C LEU A 47 -8.37 -1.45 8.59
N GLU A 48 -7.35 -1.96 7.93
CA GLU A 48 -6.70 -1.28 6.80
C GLU A 48 -7.21 -1.79 5.43
N ASN A 49 -8.36 -2.49 5.43
CA ASN A 49 -9.07 -2.95 4.22
C ASN A 49 -8.23 -3.83 3.28
N GLY A 50 -7.35 -4.67 3.82
CA GLY A 50 -6.54 -5.61 3.04
C GLY A 50 -7.36 -6.55 2.15
N PHE A 51 -8.61 -6.82 2.54
CA PHE A 51 -9.58 -7.64 1.82
C PHE A 51 -10.02 -7.07 0.47
N ARG A 52 -9.69 -5.83 0.15
CA ARG A 52 -10.05 -5.21 -1.14
C ARG A 52 -9.31 -5.83 -2.31
N ASN A 53 -8.04 -6.18 -2.12
CA ASN A 53 -7.15 -6.62 -3.20
C ASN A 53 -6.39 -7.93 -2.88
N SER A 54 -6.71 -8.60 -1.76
CA SER A 54 -6.02 -9.82 -1.35
C SER A 54 -6.94 -10.77 -0.61
N SER A 55 -6.68 -12.07 -0.67
CA SER A 55 -7.21 -13.04 0.27
C SER A 55 -6.53 -12.85 1.64
N TYR A 56 -7.18 -13.35 2.71
CA TYR A 56 -6.56 -13.32 4.04
C TYR A 56 -5.32 -14.23 4.09
N GLU A 57 -5.37 -15.37 3.46
CA GLU A 57 -4.26 -16.33 3.40
C GLU A 57 -3.01 -15.70 2.78
N ASP A 58 -3.14 -15.07 1.62
CA ASP A 58 -2.05 -14.37 0.95
C ASP A 58 -1.50 -13.21 1.79
N PHE A 59 -2.42 -12.40 2.35
CA PHE A 59 -2.03 -11.29 3.22
C PHE A 59 -1.28 -11.77 4.46
N ASN A 60 -1.82 -12.78 5.15
CA ASN A 60 -1.20 -13.35 6.35
C ASN A 60 0.20 -13.89 6.06
N ALA A 61 0.39 -14.61 4.95
CA ALA A 61 1.70 -15.11 4.55
C ALA A 61 2.71 -13.96 4.37
N GLN A 62 2.31 -12.86 3.73
CA GLN A 62 3.17 -11.69 3.58
C GLN A 62 3.38 -10.93 4.90
N PHE A 63 2.36 -10.87 5.75
CA PHE A 63 2.45 -10.25 7.08
C PHE A 63 3.45 -10.99 7.97
N GLN A 64 3.35 -12.33 8.03
CA GLN A 64 4.31 -13.16 8.78
C GLN A 64 5.73 -12.94 8.28
N LYS A 65 5.92 -12.94 6.96
CA LYS A 65 7.21 -12.66 6.33
C LYS A 65 7.73 -11.26 6.67
N ALA A 66 6.88 -10.25 6.68
CA ALA A 66 7.26 -8.86 6.93
C ALA A 66 7.64 -8.57 8.39
N PHE A 67 6.96 -9.21 9.36
CA PHE A 67 7.08 -8.83 10.77
C PHE A 67 7.68 -9.92 11.67
N TYR A 68 7.58 -11.19 11.29
CA TYR A 68 7.96 -12.30 12.15
C TYR A 68 9.08 -13.20 11.60
N ASP A 69 9.43 -13.04 10.30
CA ASP A 69 10.57 -13.77 9.73
C ASP A 69 11.87 -13.04 10.02
N SER A 70 12.70 -13.63 10.88
CA SER A 70 13.99 -13.08 11.31
C SER A 70 15.06 -13.00 10.22
N LEU A 71 14.85 -13.66 9.06
CA LEU A 71 15.79 -13.67 7.95
C LEU A 71 15.68 -12.45 7.02
N GLN A 72 14.70 -11.58 7.25
CA GLN A 72 14.35 -10.45 6.35
C GLN A 72 15.12 -9.14 6.60
N THR A 73 16.16 -9.12 7.41
CA THR A 73 16.86 -7.86 7.78
C THR A 73 17.58 -7.15 6.63
N ASN A 74 17.74 -7.76 5.44
CA ASN A 74 18.56 -7.23 4.36
C ASN A 74 17.87 -7.09 2.98
N ILE A 75 16.54 -7.20 2.87
CA ILE A 75 15.85 -7.22 1.56
C ILE A 75 15.43 -5.82 1.06
N TYR A 76 15.70 -4.77 1.83
CA TYR A 76 15.21 -3.41 1.52
C TYR A 76 15.90 -2.72 0.34
N GLU A 77 16.99 -3.29 -0.20
CA GLU A 77 17.79 -2.66 -1.27
C GLU A 77 17.47 -3.14 -2.68
N SER A 78 16.43 -3.96 -2.87
CA SER A 78 16.12 -4.54 -4.19
C SER A 78 15.66 -3.51 -5.23
N VAL A 79 15.20 -2.32 -4.80
CA VAL A 79 14.79 -1.21 -5.67
C VAL A 79 15.34 0.12 -5.15
N LYS A 80 15.75 0.99 -6.08
CA LYS A 80 16.27 2.31 -5.75
C LYS A 80 15.13 3.32 -5.62
N TRP A 81 14.84 3.74 -4.40
CA TRP A 81 13.86 4.77 -4.10
C TRP A 81 14.46 6.17 -4.12
N GLN A 82 13.71 7.13 -4.66
CA GLN A 82 13.94 8.55 -4.48
C GLN A 82 13.04 9.09 -3.38
N THR A 83 13.48 10.11 -2.66
CA THR A 83 12.61 10.88 -1.78
C THR A 83 11.75 11.85 -2.60
N PRO A 84 10.62 12.36 -2.07
CA PRO A 84 9.83 13.38 -2.75
C PRO A 84 10.67 14.62 -3.09
N ALA A 85 11.52 15.07 -2.18
CA ALA A 85 12.40 16.23 -2.37
C ALA A 85 13.48 16.02 -3.44
N GLN A 86 13.87 14.78 -3.73
CA GLN A 86 14.78 14.46 -4.85
C GLN A 86 14.06 14.42 -6.18
N PHE A 87 12.79 14.04 -6.18
CA PHE A 87 12.03 13.82 -7.40
C PHE A 87 11.21 15.04 -7.82
N PHE A 88 10.46 15.67 -6.93
CA PHE A 88 9.56 16.79 -7.21
C PHE A 88 10.28 18.13 -7.04
N ILE A 89 11.27 18.38 -7.89
CA ILE A 89 12.09 19.60 -7.89
C ILE A 89 11.63 20.58 -8.99
N LYS A 90 11.87 21.86 -8.78
CA LYS A 90 11.64 22.89 -9.80
C LYS A 90 12.51 22.61 -11.04
N ASP A 91 11.97 22.86 -12.21
CA ASP A 91 12.65 22.72 -13.50
C ASP A 91 13.25 21.32 -13.74
N LYS A 92 12.61 20.28 -13.18
CA LYS A 92 13.03 18.89 -13.44
C LYS A 92 12.94 18.60 -14.95
N LYS A 93 14.05 18.22 -15.53
CA LYS A 93 14.08 17.79 -16.93
C LYS A 93 13.22 16.54 -17.11
N PRO A 94 12.47 16.43 -18.22
CA PRO A 94 11.73 15.23 -18.55
C PRO A 94 12.65 14.00 -18.55
N ASP A 95 12.22 12.95 -17.91
CA ASP A 95 12.88 11.66 -17.91
C ASP A 95 12.19 10.73 -18.92
N GLN A 96 12.92 9.74 -19.43
CA GLN A 96 12.40 8.78 -20.40
C GLN A 96 11.66 7.60 -19.74
N LYS A 97 11.72 7.50 -18.40
CA LYS A 97 11.08 6.41 -17.67
C LYS A 97 9.71 6.84 -17.14
N LYS A 98 8.81 5.89 -17.08
CA LYS A 98 7.56 5.98 -16.30
C LYS A 98 7.87 6.06 -14.81
N LYS A 99 6.93 6.49 -14.01
CA LYS A 99 7.13 6.69 -12.58
C LYS A 99 6.09 5.95 -11.77
N ILE A 100 6.54 5.48 -10.62
CA ILE A 100 5.66 5.01 -9.56
C ILE A 100 5.92 5.86 -8.32
N VAL A 101 4.86 6.48 -7.80
CA VAL A 101 4.90 7.15 -6.50
C VAL A 101 4.14 6.28 -5.51
N PHE A 102 4.87 5.74 -4.54
CA PHE A 102 4.30 4.95 -3.45
C PHE A 102 4.00 5.87 -2.28
N ILE A 103 2.73 6.17 -2.06
CA ILE A 103 2.27 7.00 -0.93
C ILE A 103 2.01 6.10 0.26
N ASN A 104 2.76 6.33 1.34
CA ASN A 104 2.72 5.53 2.55
C ASN A 104 3.07 6.35 3.78
N THR A 105 2.72 5.83 4.97
CA THR A 105 3.04 6.43 6.26
C THR A 105 3.66 5.40 7.19
N ASP A 106 4.40 5.86 8.21
CA ASP A 106 5.08 4.96 9.16
C ASP A 106 4.11 4.16 10.03
N TRP A 107 2.92 4.69 10.30
CA TRP A 107 1.88 4.03 11.09
C TRP A 107 1.01 3.07 10.27
N CYS A 108 1.08 3.06 8.95
CA CYS A 108 0.32 2.17 8.07
C CYS A 108 0.99 0.78 8.02
N ASN A 109 0.39 -0.22 8.63
CA ASN A 109 0.94 -1.58 8.68
C ASN A 109 0.91 -2.28 7.32
N THR A 110 -0.18 -2.14 6.55
CA THR A 110 -0.25 -2.69 5.18
C THR A 110 0.75 -2.04 4.24
N CYS A 111 1.08 -0.75 4.45
CA CYS A 111 2.18 -0.08 3.74
C CYS A 111 3.52 -0.75 4.04
N ARG A 112 3.78 -1.05 5.31
CA ARG A 112 5.02 -1.74 5.75
C ARG A 112 5.10 -3.16 5.22
N VAL A 113 3.98 -3.90 5.20
CA VAL A 113 3.93 -5.24 4.56
C VAL A 113 4.27 -5.10 3.09
N MET A 114 3.62 -4.19 2.37
CA MET A 114 3.85 -4.00 0.94
C MET A 114 5.29 -3.58 0.62
N TYR A 115 5.84 -2.65 1.40
CA TYR A 115 7.23 -2.23 1.26
C TYR A 115 8.21 -3.39 1.44
N ARG A 116 8.01 -4.21 2.49
CA ARG A 116 8.91 -5.30 2.87
C ARG A 116 8.76 -6.57 2.04
N THR A 117 7.63 -6.78 1.39
CA THR A 117 7.37 -8.04 0.67
C THR A 117 7.06 -7.83 -0.80
N THR A 118 6.15 -6.93 -1.15
CA THR A 118 5.74 -6.73 -2.55
C THR A 118 6.83 -6.07 -3.37
N PHE A 119 7.40 -4.96 -2.88
CA PHE A 119 8.49 -4.27 -3.58
C PHE A 119 9.82 -5.02 -3.49
N SER A 120 9.99 -5.92 -2.53
CA SER A 120 11.18 -6.75 -2.36
C SER A 120 11.10 -8.10 -3.08
N ASP A 121 9.94 -8.44 -3.67
CA ASP A 121 9.82 -9.61 -4.53
C ASP A 121 10.73 -9.48 -5.75
N THR A 122 11.52 -10.52 -6.04
CA THR A 122 12.56 -10.46 -7.07
C THR A 122 12.00 -10.22 -8.47
N ALA A 123 10.84 -10.78 -8.79
CA ALA A 123 10.20 -10.58 -10.09
C ALA A 123 9.63 -9.16 -10.20
N VAL A 124 9.00 -8.66 -9.11
CA VAL A 124 8.49 -7.29 -9.04
C VAL A 124 9.61 -6.28 -9.12
N SER A 125 10.64 -6.41 -8.29
CA SER A 125 11.77 -5.46 -8.21
C SER A 125 12.56 -5.36 -9.52
N SER A 126 12.75 -6.48 -10.21
CA SER A 126 13.37 -6.52 -11.53
C SER A 126 12.57 -5.70 -12.57
N MET A 127 11.26 -5.88 -12.62
CA MET A 127 10.39 -5.12 -13.54
C MET A 127 10.31 -3.64 -13.19
N LEU A 128 10.23 -3.32 -11.89
CA LEU A 128 10.24 -1.94 -11.40
C LEU A 128 11.51 -1.22 -11.84
N SER A 129 12.69 -1.81 -11.59
CA SER A 129 13.98 -1.23 -11.93
C SER A 129 14.15 -1.02 -13.42
N LYS A 130 13.57 -1.90 -14.24
CA LYS A 130 13.64 -1.83 -15.69
C LYS A 130 12.79 -0.69 -16.27
N HIS A 131 11.56 -0.52 -15.79
CA HIS A 131 10.56 0.31 -16.46
C HIS A 131 10.27 1.63 -15.74
N PHE A 132 10.57 1.75 -14.44
CA PHE A 132 10.11 2.88 -13.63
C PHE A 132 11.22 3.58 -12.85
N GLU A 133 11.03 4.86 -12.61
CA GLU A 133 11.60 5.57 -11.46
C GLU A 133 10.63 5.45 -10.29
N LEU A 134 11.18 5.28 -9.08
CA LEU A 134 10.40 4.99 -7.88
C LEU A 134 10.55 6.11 -6.87
N VAL A 135 9.44 6.64 -6.40
CA VAL A 135 9.38 7.65 -5.35
C VAL A 135 8.66 7.10 -4.13
N ASN A 136 9.33 7.09 -2.98
CA ASN A 136 8.74 6.75 -1.70
C ASN A 136 8.24 8.04 -1.04
N PHE A 137 6.92 8.26 -1.01
CA PHE A 137 6.33 9.51 -0.57
C PHE A 137 5.60 9.33 0.77
N ASN A 138 6.26 9.77 1.86
CA ASN A 138 5.56 9.98 3.12
C ASN A 138 4.82 11.33 3.05
N PRO A 139 3.47 11.35 3.08
CA PRO A 139 2.69 12.57 2.95
C PRO A 139 2.77 13.50 4.18
N GLU A 140 3.43 13.08 5.24
CA GLU A 140 3.67 13.89 6.44
C GLU A 140 4.91 14.79 6.31
N THR A 141 5.66 14.70 5.17
CA THR A 141 6.82 15.58 4.91
C THR A 141 6.45 17.06 4.90
N ASN A 142 7.41 17.88 5.32
CA ASN A 142 7.32 19.36 5.29
C ASN A 142 8.11 19.97 4.13
N ASP A 143 8.65 19.15 3.22
CA ASP A 143 9.40 19.63 2.07
C ASP A 143 8.50 20.49 1.18
N LYS A 144 9.07 21.52 0.55
CA LYS A 144 8.42 22.22 -0.56
C LYS A 144 8.69 21.46 -1.84
N LEU A 145 7.63 21.04 -2.51
CA LEU A 145 7.69 20.16 -3.68
C LEU A 145 7.13 20.88 -4.91
N PHE A 146 7.72 20.62 -6.07
CA PHE A 146 7.30 21.22 -7.33
C PHE A 146 6.77 20.15 -8.27
N PHE A 147 5.57 20.37 -8.81
CA PHE A 147 4.95 19.48 -9.78
C PHE A 147 4.15 20.27 -10.80
N GLN A 148 4.40 20.07 -12.11
CA GLN A 148 3.75 20.79 -13.20
C GLN A 148 3.77 22.31 -12.98
N ASP A 149 4.93 22.86 -12.70
CA ASP A 149 5.22 24.29 -12.48
C ASP A 149 4.49 24.92 -11.27
N LYS A 150 3.91 24.10 -10.41
CA LYS A 150 3.29 24.55 -9.16
C LYS A 150 4.09 24.09 -7.95
N GLU A 151 4.15 24.97 -6.96
CA GLU A 151 4.69 24.64 -5.63
C GLU A 151 3.58 24.08 -4.74
N PHE A 152 3.92 23.03 -3.99
CA PHE A 152 3.05 22.36 -3.02
C PHE A 152 3.76 22.27 -1.69
N GLU A 153 3.02 22.44 -0.59
CA GLU A 153 3.55 22.33 0.77
C GLU A 153 2.57 21.59 1.69
N ASN A 154 2.99 21.26 2.88
CA ASN A 154 2.12 20.72 3.91
C ASN A 154 1.59 21.87 4.77
N ILE A 155 0.30 22.18 4.65
CA ILE A 155 -0.33 23.29 5.38
C ILE A 155 -0.86 22.89 6.77
N HIS A 156 -0.78 21.61 7.13
CA HIS A 156 -1.21 21.07 8.43
C HIS A 156 -2.63 21.52 8.86
N SER A 157 -3.56 21.68 7.93
CA SER A 157 -4.94 22.01 8.29
C SER A 157 -5.75 20.77 8.66
N LYS A 158 -6.88 20.96 9.34
CA LYS A 158 -7.78 19.85 9.67
C LYS A 158 -8.38 19.20 8.41
N GLU A 159 -8.63 19.99 7.39
CA GLU A 159 -9.20 19.57 6.11
C GLU A 159 -8.16 18.87 5.23
N MET A 160 -6.90 19.28 5.35
CA MET A 160 -5.76 18.75 4.60
C MET A 160 -4.59 18.45 5.56
N PRO A 161 -4.66 17.36 6.35
CA PRO A 161 -3.63 17.02 7.33
C PRO A 161 -2.32 16.51 6.71
N PHE A 162 -2.31 16.23 5.42
CA PHE A 162 -1.15 15.75 4.67
C PHE A 162 -0.69 16.77 3.64
N HIS A 163 0.47 16.50 3.04
CA HIS A 163 1.06 17.33 2.01
C HIS A 163 0.11 17.53 0.81
N GLN A 164 -0.07 18.75 0.34
CA GLN A 164 -1.02 19.10 -0.74
C GLN A 164 -0.82 18.28 -2.01
N LEU A 165 0.43 17.93 -2.36
CA LEU A 165 0.73 17.18 -3.58
C LEU A 165 0.10 15.79 -3.59
N VAL A 166 -0.02 15.10 -2.44
CA VAL A 166 -0.64 13.77 -2.43
C VAL A 166 -2.13 13.83 -2.80
N TYR A 167 -2.82 14.91 -2.43
CA TYR A 167 -4.21 15.10 -2.85
C TYR A 167 -4.32 15.38 -4.35
N ALA A 168 -3.35 16.12 -4.92
CA ALA A 168 -3.32 16.38 -6.35
C ALA A 168 -3.02 15.12 -7.18
N LEU A 169 -2.21 14.20 -6.65
CA LEU A 169 -1.88 12.92 -7.29
C LEU A 169 -2.98 11.86 -7.12
N SER A 170 -3.73 11.90 -6.02
CA SER A 170 -4.76 10.91 -5.68
C SER A 170 -6.09 11.25 -6.35
N ARG A 171 -6.47 10.49 -7.38
CA ARG A 171 -7.71 10.78 -8.18
C ARG A 171 -9.01 10.50 -7.42
N ASN A 172 -9.03 9.51 -6.52
CA ASN A 172 -10.23 8.99 -5.87
C ASN A 172 -10.19 9.09 -4.34
N GLY A 173 -9.55 10.14 -3.84
CA GLY A 173 -9.30 10.31 -2.42
C GLY A 173 -8.01 9.66 -1.95
N LEU A 174 -7.54 10.08 -0.78
CA LEU A 174 -6.29 9.62 -0.20
C LEU A 174 -6.55 8.40 0.69
N ILE A 175 -6.00 7.25 0.31
CA ILE A 175 -6.11 5.98 1.01
C ILE A 175 -4.72 5.35 1.05
N PHE A 176 -4.28 4.84 2.20
CA PHE A 176 -2.97 4.21 2.37
C PHE A 176 -3.07 2.68 2.43
N PRO A 177 -2.10 1.96 1.83
CA PRO A 177 -1.13 2.44 0.84
C PRO A 177 -1.80 2.87 -0.46
N GLN A 178 -1.14 3.74 -1.23
CA GLN A 178 -1.57 4.07 -2.59
C GLN A 178 -0.37 4.06 -3.54
N VAL A 179 -0.57 3.48 -4.71
CA VAL A 179 0.44 3.45 -5.79
C VAL A 179 -0.06 4.29 -6.94
N ILE A 180 0.66 5.37 -7.24
CA ILE A 180 0.38 6.25 -8.36
C ILE A 180 1.29 5.86 -9.53
N PHE A 181 0.69 5.61 -10.68
CA PHE A 181 1.39 5.40 -11.95
C PHE A 181 1.38 6.68 -12.76
N MET A 182 2.55 7.07 -13.27
CA MET A 182 2.69 8.25 -14.12
C MET A 182 3.45 7.86 -15.39
N ASP A 183 3.10 8.53 -16.50
CA ASP A 183 3.81 8.40 -17.77
C ASP A 183 5.15 9.13 -17.75
N GLU A 184 5.86 9.11 -18.89
CA GLU A 184 7.15 9.79 -19.10
C GLU A 184 7.03 11.31 -18.98
N LYS A 185 5.84 11.87 -19.24
CA LYS A 185 5.54 13.32 -19.14
C LYS A 185 5.07 13.75 -17.76
N ASN A 186 5.15 12.86 -16.77
CA ASN A 186 4.64 13.09 -15.43
C ASN A 186 3.11 13.30 -15.36
N THR A 187 2.35 12.73 -16.30
CA THR A 187 0.89 12.69 -16.22
C THR A 187 0.48 11.50 -15.37
N VAL A 188 -0.41 11.71 -14.40
CA VAL A 188 -0.97 10.61 -13.61
C VAL A 188 -1.84 9.75 -14.52
N VAL A 189 -1.44 8.50 -14.72
CA VAL A 189 -2.19 7.50 -15.50
C VAL A 189 -3.21 6.81 -14.62
N ASP A 190 -2.78 6.34 -13.44
CA ASP A 190 -3.65 5.65 -12.49
C ASP A 190 -3.22 5.87 -11.03
N ALA A 191 -4.15 5.65 -10.11
CA ALA A 191 -3.96 5.75 -8.66
C ALA A 191 -4.66 4.57 -7.98
N ILE A 192 -3.90 3.54 -7.62
CA ILE A 192 -4.41 2.28 -7.09
C ILE A 192 -4.29 2.29 -5.56
N PRO A 193 -5.41 2.33 -4.84
CA PRO A 193 -5.43 2.31 -3.38
C PRO A 193 -5.35 0.88 -2.84
N PHE A 194 -5.11 0.77 -1.53
CA PHE A 194 -5.05 -0.44 -0.73
C PHE A 194 -3.83 -1.33 -1.01
N TYR A 195 -3.65 -2.28 -0.12
CA TYR A 195 -2.59 -3.27 -0.19
C TYR A 195 -2.67 -4.10 -1.49
N LEU A 196 -1.51 -4.29 -2.11
CA LEU A 196 -1.34 -5.14 -3.29
C LEU A 196 -0.30 -6.22 -2.96
N ASN A 197 -0.69 -7.50 -3.02
CA ASN A 197 0.25 -8.59 -2.85
C ASN A 197 1.20 -8.72 -4.06
N PRO A 198 2.36 -9.42 -3.94
CA PRO A 198 3.34 -9.52 -5.01
C PRO A 198 2.77 -10.02 -6.35
N ASN A 199 1.88 -11.01 -6.32
CA ASN A 199 1.31 -11.60 -7.55
C ASN A 199 0.40 -10.62 -8.29
N VAL A 200 -0.46 -9.92 -7.57
CA VAL A 200 -1.34 -8.88 -8.14
C VAL A 200 -0.49 -7.72 -8.65
N PHE A 201 0.43 -7.23 -7.84
CA PHE A 201 1.25 -6.06 -8.19
C PHE A 201 2.16 -6.32 -9.39
N LYS A 202 2.74 -7.50 -9.51
CA LYS A 202 3.54 -7.91 -10.67
C LYS A 202 2.77 -7.76 -11.99
N ASN A 203 1.49 -8.18 -12.02
CA ASN A 203 0.67 -8.05 -13.23
C ASN A 203 0.35 -6.59 -13.55
N ILE A 204 0.10 -5.77 -12.54
CA ILE A 204 -0.14 -4.33 -12.68
C ILE A 204 1.12 -3.62 -13.20
N VAL A 205 2.29 -3.90 -12.60
CA VAL A 205 3.58 -3.33 -13.03
C VAL A 205 3.90 -3.71 -14.48
N ARG A 206 3.60 -4.95 -14.87
CA ARG A 206 3.76 -5.39 -16.25
C ARG A 206 2.84 -4.63 -17.20
N PHE A 207 1.56 -4.50 -16.85
CA PHE A 207 0.54 -3.82 -17.64
C PHE A 207 0.96 -2.37 -17.98
N TYR A 208 1.38 -1.59 -16.96
CA TYR A 208 1.83 -0.21 -17.16
C TYR A 208 3.28 -0.12 -17.71
N GLY A 209 4.15 -1.06 -17.35
CA GLY A 209 5.53 -1.06 -17.79
C GLY A 209 5.72 -1.38 -19.27
N GLU A 210 4.90 -2.28 -19.80
CA GLU A 210 4.97 -2.77 -21.19
C GLU A 210 3.92 -2.14 -22.12
N ASP A 211 3.21 -1.08 -21.71
CA ASP A 211 2.18 -0.38 -22.49
C ASP A 211 1.06 -1.29 -23.02
N ILE A 212 0.57 -2.19 -22.16
CA ILE A 212 -0.50 -3.16 -22.52
C ILE A 212 -1.91 -2.55 -22.40
N TYR A 213 -2.03 -1.26 -22.04
CA TYR A 213 -3.29 -0.53 -21.87
C TYR A 213 -3.76 0.24 -23.10
#